data_15b965eaaa3a854a214677f0ea9703a6
#
_entry.id   15b965eaaa3a854a214677f0ea9703a6
#
_cell.length_a   1.000
_cell.length_b   1.000
_cell.length_c   1.000
_cell.angle_alpha   90.00
_cell.angle_beta   90.00
_cell.angle_gamma   90.00
#
_symmetry.space_group_name_H-M   'P 1'
#
loop_
_entity.id
_entity.type
_entity.pdbx_description
1 polymer ?
#
loop_
_entity_poly.entity_id
_entity_poly.type
_entity_poly.pdbx_seq_one_letter_code
_entity_poly.pdbx_strand_id
1 'polypeptide(L)'
;MDKQIITWDQYFMGVAKLSAYRSKDPNTQVGACIVNSDNRIVGVGYNGLPRGCEDDKFPWTVREGALYDTKYPYVVHAELNAILNSTQKLQGCRIYVSLFPCHECTKAIIQSGIKEIVYEDEKYKGTESDRAAKRMLDVAGVSYRKVPAFEVEIKKDDSEIEDESTNKTENEIDTSIDERNTSDSVNQFLNELGT
;
A
#
# COMPACT_ATOMS: atom_id res chain seq x y z
N MET A 1 -28.04 16.78 -23.46
CA MET A 1 -26.61 16.43 -23.39
C MET A 1 -26.51 15.03 -22.77
N ASP A 2 -26.11 14.04 -23.55
CA ASP A 2 -25.90 12.70 -23.01
C ASP A 2 -24.69 12.74 -22.07
N LYS A 3 -24.95 12.49 -20.79
CA LYS A 3 -23.91 12.43 -19.77
C LYS A 3 -23.08 11.16 -19.99
N GLN A 4 -21.83 11.31 -20.42
CA GLN A 4 -20.95 10.17 -20.63
C GLN A 4 -20.65 9.50 -19.28
N ILE A 5 -21.10 8.25 -19.13
CA ILE A 5 -20.82 7.44 -17.93
C ILE A 5 -19.46 6.77 -18.14
N ILE A 6 -18.57 6.86 -17.14
CA ILE A 6 -17.28 6.18 -17.15
C ILE A 6 -17.47 4.65 -17.04
N THR A 7 -16.55 3.89 -17.62
CA THR A 7 -16.54 2.42 -17.53
C THR A 7 -16.17 1.94 -16.13
N TRP A 8 -16.48 0.69 -15.81
CA TRP A 8 -16.04 0.07 -14.56
C TRP A 8 -14.51 0.06 -14.40
N ASP A 9 -13.78 -0.16 -15.50
CA ASP A 9 -12.30 -0.10 -15.46
C ASP A 9 -11.81 1.32 -15.12
N GLN A 10 -12.39 2.35 -15.73
CA GLN A 10 -12.08 3.74 -15.40
C GLN A 10 -12.43 4.08 -13.94
N TYR A 11 -13.57 3.58 -13.45
CA TYR A 11 -13.99 3.83 -12.08
C TYR A 11 -13.01 3.21 -11.07
N PHE A 12 -12.73 1.91 -11.19
CA PHE A 12 -11.88 1.22 -10.22
C PHE A 12 -10.40 1.59 -10.35
N MET A 13 -9.91 1.82 -11.57
CA MET A 13 -8.57 2.36 -11.76
C MET A 13 -8.49 3.81 -11.25
N GLY A 14 -9.54 4.59 -11.40
CA GLY A 14 -9.64 5.93 -10.81
C GLY A 14 -9.52 5.91 -9.29
N VAL A 15 -10.19 4.97 -8.61
CA VAL A 15 -10.05 4.78 -7.16
C VAL A 15 -8.62 4.36 -6.79
N ALA A 16 -7.99 3.46 -7.54
CA ALA A 16 -6.60 3.08 -7.33
C ALA A 16 -5.66 4.29 -7.46
N LYS A 17 -5.83 5.10 -8.53
CA LYS A 17 -5.02 6.31 -8.76
C LYS A 17 -5.26 7.38 -7.69
N LEU A 18 -6.50 7.59 -7.27
CA LEU A 18 -6.82 8.50 -6.17
C LEU A 18 -6.13 8.05 -4.87
N SER A 19 -6.09 6.73 -4.61
CA SER A 19 -5.39 6.19 -3.44
C SER A 19 -3.89 6.45 -3.50
N ALA A 20 -3.28 6.42 -4.69
CA ALA A 20 -1.85 6.70 -4.87
C ALA A 20 -1.46 8.09 -4.37
N TYR A 21 -2.34 9.09 -4.43
CA TYR A 21 -2.08 10.43 -3.87
C TYR A 21 -1.90 10.45 -2.35
N ARG A 22 -2.27 9.39 -1.65
CA ARG A 22 -1.97 9.22 -0.22
C ARG A 22 -0.55 8.75 0.05
N SER A 23 0.15 8.23 -0.96
CA SER A 23 1.53 7.80 -0.81
C SER A 23 2.45 9.00 -0.59
N LYS A 24 3.31 8.89 0.41
CA LYS A 24 4.37 9.86 0.71
C LYS A 24 5.68 9.55 -0.02
N ASP A 25 5.73 8.50 -0.84
CA ASP A 25 6.89 8.12 -1.63
C ASP A 25 7.23 9.22 -2.66
N PRO A 26 8.37 9.90 -2.56
CA PRO A 26 8.72 10.98 -3.47
C PRO A 26 9.10 10.50 -4.87
N ASN A 27 9.31 9.18 -5.05
CA ASN A 27 9.79 8.61 -6.31
C ASN A 27 8.68 7.96 -7.15
N THR A 28 7.78 7.21 -6.50
CA THR A 28 6.74 6.47 -7.23
C THR A 28 5.55 6.24 -6.30
N GLN A 29 4.46 6.93 -6.57
CA GLN A 29 3.20 6.74 -5.87
C GLN A 29 2.38 5.69 -6.61
N VAL A 30 2.01 4.62 -5.91
CA VAL A 30 1.21 3.51 -6.44
C VAL A 30 -0.04 3.33 -5.61
N GLY A 31 -1.15 3.04 -6.27
CA GLY A 31 -2.40 2.72 -5.62
C GLY A 31 -3.01 1.44 -6.17
N ALA A 32 -3.79 0.78 -5.33
CA ALA A 32 -4.49 -0.46 -5.66
C ALA A 32 -5.93 -0.46 -5.14
N CYS A 33 -6.83 -1.07 -5.91
CA CYS A 33 -8.25 -1.23 -5.58
C CYS A 33 -8.68 -2.67 -5.88
N ILE A 34 -9.17 -3.39 -4.87
CA ILE A 34 -9.65 -4.77 -5.01
C ILE A 34 -11.17 -4.78 -5.09
N VAL A 35 -11.71 -5.52 -6.04
CA VAL A 35 -13.13 -5.55 -6.37
C VAL A 35 -13.61 -7.00 -6.45
N ASN A 36 -14.77 -7.29 -5.89
CA ASN A 36 -15.39 -8.60 -6.00
C ASN A 36 -16.20 -8.77 -7.32
N SER A 37 -16.79 -9.94 -7.53
CA SER A 37 -17.62 -10.25 -8.71
C SER A 37 -18.84 -9.33 -8.86
N ASP A 38 -19.34 -8.75 -7.77
CA ASP A 38 -20.51 -7.87 -7.76
C ASP A 38 -20.14 -6.40 -8.00
N ASN A 39 -18.90 -6.10 -8.41
CA ASN A 39 -18.36 -4.76 -8.58
C ASN A 39 -18.37 -3.93 -7.27
N ARG A 40 -18.20 -4.59 -6.12
CA ARG A 40 -18.03 -3.91 -4.83
C ARG A 40 -16.55 -3.82 -4.49
N ILE A 41 -16.09 -2.65 -4.09
CA ILE A 41 -14.75 -2.45 -3.58
C ILE A 41 -14.64 -3.13 -2.22
N VAL A 42 -13.64 -4.01 -2.07
CA VAL A 42 -13.41 -4.80 -0.86
C VAL A 42 -12.04 -4.54 -0.23
N GLY A 43 -11.16 -3.84 -0.91
CA GLY A 43 -9.86 -3.44 -0.41
C GLY A 43 -9.29 -2.28 -1.22
N VAL A 44 -8.61 -1.35 -0.54
CA VAL A 44 -7.91 -0.23 -1.16
C VAL A 44 -6.57 -0.07 -0.45
N GLY A 45 -5.52 0.22 -1.20
CA GLY A 45 -4.17 0.42 -0.67
C GLY A 45 -3.35 1.39 -1.49
N TYR A 46 -2.32 1.92 -0.87
CA TYR A 46 -1.26 2.72 -1.51
C TYR A 46 0.08 2.34 -0.87
N ASN A 47 1.19 2.60 -1.56
CA ASN A 47 2.50 2.27 -1.02
C ASN A 47 2.93 3.25 0.07
N GLY A 48 3.52 2.73 1.14
CA GLY A 48 3.94 3.52 2.29
C GLY A 48 4.61 2.69 3.37
N LEU A 49 5.11 3.34 4.41
CA LEU A 49 5.69 2.66 5.56
C LEU A 49 4.62 1.91 6.36
N PRO A 50 5.01 0.87 7.11
CA PRO A 50 4.10 0.17 8.01
C PRO A 50 3.50 1.10 9.05
N ARG A 51 2.32 0.74 9.57
CA ARG A 51 1.66 1.50 10.62
C ARG A 51 2.55 1.63 11.86
N GLY A 52 2.73 2.85 12.35
CA GLY A 52 3.61 3.15 13.48
C GLY A 52 5.06 3.46 13.08
N CYS A 53 5.42 3.33 11.79
CA CYS A 53 6.70 3.80 11.27
C CYS A 53 6.54 5.24 10.77
N GLU A 54 7.19 6.18 11.42
CA GLU A 54 7.12 7.59 11.08
C GLU A 54 8.02 7.92 9.89
N ASP A 55 7.53 8.75 8.96
CA ASP A 55 8.18 8.97 7.66
C ASP A 55 9.55 9.65 7.76
N ASP A 56 9.81 10.39 8.82
CA ASP A 56 11.09 11.08 9.10
C ASP A 56 12.16 10.17 9.71
N LYS A 57 11.76 8.97 10.15
CA LYS A 57 12.68 7.98 10.77
C LYS A 57 13.20 6.93 9.80
N PHE A 58 12.74 6.94 8.56
CA PHE A 58 13.09 5.93 7.54
C PHE A 58 13.59 6.57 6.25
N PRO A 59 14.53 5.92 5.54
CA PRO A 59 15.04 6.46 4.30
C PRO A 59 14.01 6.35 3.16
N TRP A 60 13.92 7.40 2.34
CA TRP A 60 13.18 7.40 1.09
C TRP A 60 14.07 7.32 -0.15
N THR A 61 15.36 7.19 0.03
CA THR A 61 16.33 7.06 -1.06
C THR A 61 16.21 5.71 -1.77
N VAL A 62 16.62 5.65 -3.03
CA VAL A 62 16.50 4.47 -3.90
C VAL A 62 17.85 3.98 -4.46
N ARG A 63 18.94 4.74 -4.29
CA ARG A 63 20.15 4.50 -5.08
C ARG A 63 21.49 4.52 -4.31
N GLU A 64 21.53 4.94 -3.08
CA GLU A 64 22.80 5.14 -2.36
C GLU A 64 22.84 4.33 -1.07
N GLY A 65 24.00 3.69 -0.81
CA GLY A 65 24.24 2.95 0.41
C GLY A 65 23.88 1.46 0.36
N ALA A 66 23.89 0.85 1.53
CA ALA A 66 23.45 -0.52 1.70
C ALA A 66 21.91 -0.61 1.53
N LEU A 67 21.39 -1.81 1.30
CA LEU A 67 19.95 -2.03 1.19
C LEU A 67 19.19 -1.45 2.38
N TYR A 68 19.75 -1.55 3.59
CA TYR A 68 19.22 -1.00 4.83
C TYR A 68 19.03 0.52 4.79
N ASP A 69 19.86 1.25 4.03
CA ASP A 69 19.81 2.72 3.91
C ASP A 69 18.86 3.18 2.79
N THR A 70 18.09 2.28 2.23
CA THR A 70 17.12 2.56 1.16
C THR A 70 15.69 2.29 1.64
N LYS A 71 14.69 2.81 0.91
CA LYS A 71 13.27 2.58 1.22
C LYS A 71 12.81 1.12 1.03
N TYR A 72 13.53 0.32 0.24
CA TYR A 72 13.07 -0.99 -0.23
C TYR A 72 12.75 -2.02 0.87
N PRO A 73 13.50 -2.11 1.98
CA PRO A 73 13.17 -3.04 3.07
C PRO A 73 11.93 -2.62 3.89
N TYR A 74 11.51 -1.35 3.79
CA TYR A 74 10.55 -0.75 4.72
C TYR A 74 9.19 -0.46 4.08
N VAL A 75 9.15 -0.14 2.79
CA VAL A 75 7.91 0.27 2.12
C VAL A 75 7.04 -0.94 1.80
N VAL A 76 5.84 -0.96 2.34
CA VAL A 76 4.77 -1.90 1.95
C VAL A 76 4.15 -1.42 0.66
N HIS A 77 4.08 -2.28 -0.35
CA HIS A 77 3.52 -1.94 -1.65
C HIS A 77 1.99 -1.81 -1.60
N ALA A 78 1.44 -1.07 -2.56
CA ALA A 78 0.01 -0.76 -2.63
C ALA A 78 -0.87 -2.01 -2.67
N GLU A 79 -0.47 -3.03 -3.43
CA GLU A 79 -1.20 -4.29 -3.58
C GLU A 79 -1.28 -5.05 -2.26
N LEU A 80 -0.15 -5.15 -1.55
CA LEU A 80 -0.10 -5.82 -0.25
C LEU A 80 -0.94 -5.05 0.77
N ASN A 81 -0.87 -3.71 0.79
CA ASN A 81 -1.71 -2.89 1.65
C ASN A 81 -3.21 -3.06 1.32
N ALA A 82 -3.59 -3.14 0.04
CA ALA A 82 -4.98 -3.39 -0.35
C ALA A 82 -5.48 -4.77 0.14
N ILE A 83 -4.63 -5.80 0.07
CA ILE A 83 -4.93 -7.15 0.57
C ILE A 83 -5.10 -7.14 2.09
N LEU A 84 -4.15 -6.53 2.82
CA LEU A 84 -4.17 -6.46 4.29
C LEU A 84 -5.30 -5.58 4.84
N ASN A 85 -5.74 -4.56 4.09
CA ASN A 85 -6.86 -3.70 4.45
C ASN A 85 -8.23 -4.32 4.12
N SER A 86 -8.26 -5.45 3.41
CA SER A 86 -9.53 -6.12 3.11
C SER A 86 -10.07 -6.83 4.34
N THR A 87 -11.37 -6.66 4.59
CA THR A 87 -12.11 -7.35 5.65
C THR A 87 -12.84 -8.61 5.17
N GLN A 88 -12.68 -8.96 3.89
CA GLN A 88 -13.38 -10.07 3.24
C GLN A 88 -12.39 -11.05 2.60
N LYS A 89 -12.89 -12.25 2.27
CA LYS A 89 -12.15 -13.20 1.44
C LYS A 89 -12.00 -12.64 0.03
N LEU A 90 -10.79 -12.72 -0.53
CA LEU A 90 -10.46 -12.18 -1.84
C LEU A 90 -10.53 -13.22 -2.97
N GLN A 91 -11.01 -14.42 -2.66
CA GLN A 91 -11.17 -15.51 -3.63
C GLN A 91 -12.06 -15.07 -4.80
N GLY A 92 -11.52 -15.13 -6.03
CA GLY A 92 -12.23 -14.76 -7.25
C GLY A 92 -12.32 -13.25 -7.53
N CYS A 93 -11.76 -12.41 -6.64
CA CYS A 93 -11.69 -10.96 -6.86
C CYS A 93 -10.73 -10.60 -8.00
N ARG A 94 -10.82 -9.34 -8.42
CA ARG A 94 -9.85 -8.69 -9.30
C ARG A 94 -9.23 -7.50 -8.59
N ILE A 95 -7.97 -7.21 -8.93
CA ILE A 95 -7.23 -6.07 -8.41
C ILE A 95 -6.89 -5.11 -9.54
N TYR A 96 -7.22 -3.83 -9.35
CA TYR A 96 -6.78 -2.72 -10.17
C TYR A 96 -5.56 -2.09 -9.52
N VAL A 97 -4.49 -1.89 -10.27
CA VAL A 97 -3.24 -1.31 -9.76
C VAL A 97 -2.63 -0.36 -10.78
N SER A 98 -2.20 0.82 -10.33
CA SER A 98 -1.66 1.83 -11.23
C SER A 98 -0.33 1.40 -11.89
N LEU A 99 0.43 0.49 -11.25
CA LEU A 99 1.69 -0.06 -11.75
C LEU A 99 1.68 -1.60 -11.65
N PHE A 100 2.10 -2.31 -12.71
CA PHE A 100 2.15 -3.77 -12.74
C PHE A 100 2.91 -4.34 -11.53
N PRO A 101 2.36 -5.37 -10.82
CA PRO A 101 2.89 -5.90 -9.57
C PRO A 101 4.30 -6.49 -9.71
N CYS A 102 5.16 -6.24 -8.72
CA CYS A 102 6.42 -6.96 -8.60
C CYS A 102 6.19 -8.44 -8.21
N HIS A 103 7.23 -9.25 -8.29
CA HIS A 103 7.14 -10.69 -7.97
C HIS A 103 6.70 -10.95 -6.51
N GLU A 104 7.06 -10.10 -5.55
CA GLU A 104 6.63 -10.24 -4.15
C GLU A 104 5.12 -9.99 -4.00
N CYS A 105 4.59 -8.90 -4.56
CA CYS A 105 3.16 -8.63 -4.55
C CYS A 105 2.38 -9.69 -5.33
N THR A 106 2.94 -10.20 -6.42
CA THR A 106 2.33 -11.28 -7.20
C THR A 106 2.11 -12.54 -6.37
N LYS A 107 3.04 -12.92 -5.50
CA LYS A 107 2.87 -14.06 -4.58
C LYS A 107 1.67 -13.84 -3.64
N ALA A 108 1.55 -12.64 -3.07
CA ALA A 108 0.45 -12.29 -2.19
C ALA A 108 -0.91 -12.28 -2.93
N ILE A 109 -0.95 -11.74 -4.15
CA ILE A 109 -2.14 -11.73 -5.01
C ILE A 109 -2.62 -13.15 -5.30
N ILE A 110 -1.73 -14.05 -5.73
CA ILE A 110 -2.06 -15.44 -6.00
C ILE A 110 -2.55 -16.13 -4.73
N GLN A 111 -1.82 -15.97 -3.62
CA GLN A 111 -2.12 -16.64 -2.35
C GLN A 111 -3.44 -16.16 -1.73
N SER A 112 -3.85 -14.90 -1.98
CA SER A 112 -5.14 -14.37 -1.54
C SER A 112 -6.33 -14.88 -2.36
N GLY A 113 -6.07 -15.55 -3.49
CA GLY A 113 -7.10 -16.09 -4.38
C GLY A 113 -7.65 -15.11 -5.41
N ILE A 114 -7.05 -13.94 -5.58
CA ILE A 114 -7.38 -12.99 -6.66
C ILE A 114 -7.12 -13.67 -8.01
N LYS A 115 -8.00 -13.43 -9.00
CA LYS A 115 -7.98 -14.12 -10.30
C LYS A 115 -7.71 -13.23 -11.48
N GLU A 116 -7.76 -11.92 -11.32
CA GLU A 116 -7.48 -10.98 -12.39
C GLU A 116 -6.71 -9.76 -11.86
N ILE A 117 -5.70 -9.35 -12.62
CA ILE A 117 -4.95 -8.10 -12.40
C ILE A 117 -5.25 -7.17 -13.57
N VAL A 118 -5.75 -5.98 -13.27
CA VAL A 118 -5.96 -4.89 -14.23
C VAL A 118 -4.96 -3.79 -13.91
N TYR A 119 -4.08 -3.44 -14.85
CA TYR A 119 -3.02 -2.47 -14.60
C TYR A 119 -2.94 -1.39 -15.68
N GLU A 120 -2.40 -0.22 -15.32
CA GLU A 120 -2.26 0.91 -16.23
C GLU A 120 -0.83 1.03 -16.77
N ASP A 121 0.18 0.92 -15.91
CA ASP A 121 1.59 1.06 -16.29
C ASP A 121 2.39 -0.22 -16.01
N GLU A 122 3.43 -0.44 -16.82
CA GLU A 122 4.38 -1.56 -16.67
C GLU A 122 5.84 -1.06 -16.77
N LYS A 123 6.15 0.00 -16.01
CA LYS A 123 7.45 0.67 -15.97
C LYS A 123 8.66 -0.29 -15.88
N TYR A 124 8.49 -1.43 -15.21
CA TYR A 124 9.56 -2.41 -14.98
C TYR A 124 9.49 -3.61 -15.93
N LYS A 125 8.80 -3.49 -17.06
CA LYS A 125 8.69 -4.53 -18.08
C LYS A 125 10.04 -5.11 -18.50
N GLY A 126 10.14 -6.45 -18.55
CA GLY A 126 11.31 -7.18 -18.97
C GLY A 126 12.40 -7.35 -17.90
N THR A 127 12.25 -6.77 -16.70
CA THR A 127 13.13 -7.04 -15.56
C THR A 127 12.96 -8.49 -15.06
N GLU A 128 13.88 -8.99 -14.25
CA GLU A 128 13.76 -10.31 -13.64
C GLU A 128 12.51 -10.42 -12.75
N SER A 129 12.18 -9.35 -12.03
CA SER A 129 10.97 -9.28 -11.22
C SER A 129 9.70 -9.39 -12.08
N ASP A 130 9.61 -8.66 -13.20
CA ASP A 130 8.47 -8.73 -14.12
C ASP A 130 8.32 -10.13 -14.74
N ARG A 131 9.43 -10.72 -15.18
CA ARG A 131 9.42 -12.08 -15.75
C ARG A 131 9.01 -13.14 -14.73
N ALA A 132 9.50 -13.03 -13.49
CA ALA A 132 9.12 -13.94 -12.41
C ALA A 132 7.64 -13.78 -12.03
N ALA A 133 7.14 -12.55 -11.96
CA ALA A 133 5.73 -12.25 -11.72
C ALA A 133 4.83 -12.89 -12.78
N LYS A 134 5.08 -12.63 -14.06
CA LYS A 134 4.30 -13.18 -15.18
C LYS A 134 4.33 -14.70 -15.21
N ARG A 135 5.51 -15.32 -15.01
CA ARG A 135 5.62 -16.78 -14.93
C ARG A 135 4.73 -17.38 -13.82
N MET A 136 4.69 -16.75 -12.64
CA MET A 136 3.83 -17.23 -11.54
C MET A 136 2.36 -17.06 -11.87
N LEU A 137 1.96 -15.93 -12.46
CA LEU A 137 0.58 -15.66 -12.85
C LEU A 137 0.08 -16.66 -13.89
N ASP A 138 0.89 -16.92 -14.92
CA ASP A 138 0.56 -17.87 -15.99
C ASP A 138 0.35 -19.29 -15.43
N VAL A 139 1.25 -19.76 -14.56
CA VAL A 139 1.15 -21.09 -13.93
C VAL A 139 -0.04 -21.19 -12.97
N ALA A 140 -0.33 -20.10 -12.21
CA ALA A 140 -1.43 -20.05 -11.25
C ALA A 140 -2.81 -19.82 -11.92
N GLY A 141 -2.85 -19.54 -13.23
CA GLY A 141 -4.07 -19.22 -13.96
C GLY A 141 -4.71 -17.92 -13.50
N VAL A 142 -3.90 -16.92 -13.15
CA VAL A 142 -4.34 -15.55 -12.84
C VAL A 142 -4.16 -14.70 -14.10
N SER A 143 -5.27 -14.17 -14.61
CA SER A 143 -5.23 -13.30 -15.79
C SER A 143 -4.71 -11.92 -15.46
N TYR A 144 -4.07 -11.29 -16.43
CA TYR A 144 -3.65 -9.90 -16.28
C TYR A 144 -3.83 -9.15 -17.61
N ARG A 145 -4.28 -7.90 -17.53
CA ARG A 145 -4.50 -7.05 -18.70
C ARG A 145 -4.19 -5.59 -18.41
N LYS A 146 -3.71 -4.93 -19.44
CA LYS A 146 -3.44 -3.49 -19.43
C LYS A 146 -4.71 -2.71 -19.82
N VAL A 147 -4.94 -1.57 -19.17
CA VAL A 147 -5.97 -0.60 -19.56
C VAL A 147 -5.32 0.69 -20.05
N PRO A 148 -6.00 1.47 -20.90
CA PRO A 148 -5.50 2.78 -21.32
C PRO A 148 -5.28 3.69 -20.12
N ALA A 149 -4.18 4.45 -20.14
CA ALA A 149 -3.90 5.46 -19.14
C ALA A 149 -4.89 6.63 -19.25
N PHE A 150 -5.26 7.19 -18.10
CA PHE A 150 -6.04 8.43 -17.98
C PHE A 150 -5.61 9.18 -16.72
N GLU A 151 -5.92 10.47 -16.65
CA GLU A 151 -5.59 11.28 -15.49
C GLU A 151 -6.77 11.40 -14.53
N VAL A 152 -6.46 11.44 -13.23
CA VAL A 152 -7.37 11.78 -12.14
C VAL A 152 -6.83 13.07 -11.52
N GLU A 153 -7.61 14.13 -11.56
CA GLU A 153 -7.22 15.43 -11.05
C GLU A 153 -8.05 15.79 -9.81
N ILE A 154 -7.38 16.25 -8.75
CA ILE A 154 -8.02 16.83 -7.58
C ILE A 154 -7.93 18.36 -7.74
N LYS A 155 -9.05 18.99 -8.04
CA LYS A 155 -9.14 20.45 -8.05
C LYS A 155 -9.41 20.92 -6.63
N LYS A 156 -8.49 21.72 -6.08
CA LYS A 156 -8.72 22.45 -4.84
C LYS A 156 -9.42 23.74 -5.19
N ASP A 157 -10.44 24.07 -4.44
CA ASP A 157 -11.05 25.40 -4.51
C ASP A 157 -10.16 26.33 -3.67
N ASP A 158 -9.59 27.37 -4.26
CA ASP A 158 -8.65 28.27 -3.58
C ASP A 158 -9.30 29.10 -2.46
N SER A 159 -10.58 28.94 -2.21
CA SER A 159 -11.35 29.67 -1.22
C SER A 159 -11.35 29.09 0.21
N GLU A 160 -10.80 27.87 0.43
CA GLU A 160 -10.78 27.22 1.74
C GLU A 160 -9.44 26.56 2.04
N ILE A 161 -8.36 27.35 2.22
CA ILE A 161 -7.17 26.90 2.92
C ILE A 161 -7.10 27.67 4.24
N GLU A 162 -8.00 27.39 5.16
CA GLU A 162 -7.71 27.57 6.58
C GLU A 162 -6.97 26.34 7.09
N ASP A 163 -5.74 26.58 7.52
CA ASP A 163 -4.78 25.64 8.06
C ASP A 163 -5.39 24.74 9.16
N GLU A 164 -5.59 23.44 8.88
CA GLU A 164 -5.79 22.41 9.92
C GLU A 164 -4.51 22.11 10.75
N SER A 165 -3.48 22.95 10.65
CA SER A 165 -2.20 22.74 11.35
C SER A 165 -2.14 23.31 12.77
N THR A 166 -3.24 23.94 13.31
CA THR A 166 -3.22 24.56 14.64
C THR A 166 -4.28 24.06 15.59
N ASN A 167 -4.45 22.74 15.72
CA ASN A 167 -5.20 22.20 16.86
C ASN A 167 -4.46 21.01 17.52
N LYS A 168 -3.20 21.25 17.91
CA LYS A 168 -2.62 20.50 19.03
C LYS A 168 -3.03 21.21 20.30
N THR A 169 -4.17 20.85 20.83
CA THR A 169 -4.51 21.10 22.22
C THR A 169 -3.46 20.38 23.08
N GLU A 170 -2.68 21.17 23.79
CA GLU A 170 -1.83 20.77 24.89
C GLU A 170 -2.73 20.11 25.95
N ASN A 171 -2.81 18.80 25.98
CA ASN A 171 -3.21 18.05 27.15
C ASN A 171 -1.93 17.73 27.92
N GLU A 172 -1.60 18.58 28.88
CA GLU A 172 -0.68 18.26 29.97
C GLU A 172 -1.18 16.99 30.67
N ILE A 173 -0.54 15.88 30.40
CA ILE A 173 -0.65 14.68 31.22
C ILE A 173 0.38 14.82 32.33
N ASP A 174 -0.15 15.02 33.53
CA ASP A 174 0.58 14.96 34.81
C ASP A 174 1.37 13.65 34.91
N THR A 175 2.72 13.76 34.77
CA THR A 175 3.64 12.64 34.94
C THR A 175 4.16 12.61 36.36
N SER A 176 3.32 12.16 37.29
CA SER A 176 3.77 11.68 38.60
C SER A 176 3.61 10.15 38.65
N ILE A 177 4.48 9.39 38.02
CA ILE A 177 4.64 7.95 38.23
C ILE A 177 6.00 7.71 38.91
N ASP A 178 5.88 7.22 40.11
CA ASP A 178 6.90 6.82 41.08
C ASP A 178 7.92 5.82 40.48
N GLU A 179 9.18 6.22 40.40
CA GLU A 179 10.33 5.42 39.92
C GLU A 179 10.79 4.37 40.96
N ARG A 180 9.91 3.55 41.47
CA ARG A 180 10.29 2.48 42.39
C ARG A 180 9.50 1.20 42.12
N ASN A 181 9.76 0.51 40.98
CA ASN A 181 9.50 -0.95 40.88
C ASN A 181 9.78 -1.56 39.49
N THR A 182 10.94 -1.36 38.87
CA THR A 182 11.23 -2.04 37.59
C THR A 182 12.54 -2.82 37.53
N SER A 183 13.31 -2.92 38.61
CA SER A 183 14.61 -3.65 38.58
C SER A 183 14.53 -5.15 38.92
N ASP A 184 13.47 -5.62 39.57
CA ASP A 184 13.42 -7.02 40.04
C ASP A 184 12.73 -8.02 39.09
N SER A 185 11.88 -7.55 38.18
CA SER A 185 11.13 -8.44 37.29
C SER A 185 11.93 -8.89 36.05
N VAL A 186 12.93 -8.14 35.60
CA VAL A 186 13.71 -8.46 34.40
C VAL A 186 14.81 -9.51 34.71
N ASN A 187 15.34 -9.50 35.92
CA ASN A 187 16.38 -10.46 36.34
C ASN A 187 15.83 -11.86 36.63
N GLN A 188 14.56 -11.98 36.96
CA GLN A 188 13.94 -13.29 37.20
C GLN A 188 13.65 -14.02 35.89
N PHE A 189 13.31 -13.30 34.81
CA PHE A 189 13.01 -13.88 33.50
C PHE A 189 14.26 -14.40 32.77
N LEU A 190 15.42 -13.77 33.00
CA LEU A 190 16.68 -14.18 32.37
C LEU A 190 17.35 -15.39 33.03
N ASN A 191 16.99 -15.74 34.26
CA ASN A 191 17.52 -16.92 34.98
C ASN A 191 16.75 -18.21 34.66
N GLU A 192 15.59 -18.16 34.07
CA GLU A 192 14.80 -19.36 33.69
C GLU A 192 15.09 -19.88 32.27
N LEU A 193 15.91 -19.19 31.48
CA LEU A 193 16.30 -19.62 30.13
C LEU A 193 17.71 -20.20 29.99
N GLY A 194 18.36 -20.50 31.11
CA GLY A 194 19.74 -20.98 31.16
C GLY A 194 19.89 -22.37 31.74
N THR A 195 19.21 -23.41 31.12
CA THR A 195 19.67 -24.83 31.20
C THR A 195 19.29 -25.55 29.92
#